data_63c6c0cd732a067af110a6807fb0dd5f
#
_entry.id   63c6c0cd732a067af110a6807fb0dd5f
#
_cell.length_a   1.000
_cell.length_b   1.000
_cell.length_c   1.000
_cell.angle_alpha   90.00
_cell.angle_beta   90.00
_cell.angle_gamma   90.00
#
_symmetry.space_group_name_H-M   'P 1'
#
loop_
_entity.id
_entity.type
_entity.pdbx_description
1 polymer ?
#
loop_
_entity_poly.entity_id
_entity_poly.type
_entity_poly.pdbx_seq_one_letter_code
_entity_poly.pdbx_strand_id
1 'polypeptide(L)' 'MPRKIKQLIKELESAGFQSRGGKGSHRNFFHRACPFIVTISGKEGDDALPYQEKALKQALREIKNE' A
#
# COMPACT_ATOMS: atom_id res chain seq x y z
N MET A 1 -17.76 -3.63 1.17
CA MET A 1 -16.98 -4.88 0.99
C MET A 1 -15.50 -4.57 1.06
N PRO A 2 -14.72 -5.40 1.72
CA PRO A 2 -13.28 -5.17 1.80
C PRO A 2 -12.65 -5.33 0.41
N ARG A 3 -11.65 -4.51 0.14
CA ARG A 3 -10.92 -4.62 -1.11
C ARG A 3 -9.91 -5.76 -1.02
N LYS A 4 -9.50 -6.26 -2.15
CA LYS A 4 -8.47 -7.29 -2.19
C LYS A 4 -7.08 -6.65 -2.10
N ILE A 5 -6.12 -7.43 -1.60
CA ILE A 5 -4.73 -6.97 -1.50
C ILE A 5 -4.25 -6.46 -2.85
N LYS A 6 -4.59 -7.17 -3.91
CA LYS A 6 -4.23 -6.76 -5.27
C LYS A 6 -4.68 -5.34 -5.60
N GLN A 7 -5.87 -4.96 -5.13
CA GLN A 7 -6.41 -3.63 -5.38
C GLN A 7 -5.63 -2.55 -4.64
N LEU A 8 -5.20 -2.85 -3.41
CA LEU A 8 -4.39 -1.91 -2.65
C LEU A 8 -3.04 -1.68 -3.32
N ILE A 9 -2.42 -2.75 -3.80
CA ILE A 9 -1.15 -2.66 -4.51
C ILE A 9 -1.29 -1.81 -5.76
N LYS A 10 -2.36 -2.06 -6.52
CA LYS A 10 -2.62 -1.33 -7.74
C LYS A 10 -2.80 0.16 -7.48
N GLU A 11 -3.51 0.48 -6.41
CA GLU A 11 -3.74 1.88 -6.03
C GLU A 11 -2.46 2.58 -5.62
N LEU A 12 -1.60 1.87 -4.87
CA LEU A 12 -0.31 2.41 -4.50
C LEU A 12 0.56 2.69 -5.73
N GLU A 13 0.61 1.73 -6.65
CA GLU A 13 1.40 1.89 -7.87
C GLU A 13 0.87 3.05 -8.74
N SER A 14 -0.45 3.18 -8.81
CA SER A 14 -1.06 4.28 -9.56
C SER A 14 -0.74 5.63 -8.96
N ALA A 15 -0.53 5.68 -7.65
CA ALA A 15 -0.19 6.91 -6.95
C ALA A 15 1.29 7.25 -7.03
N GLY A 16 2.10 6.37 -7.63
CA GLY A 16 3.52 6.62 -7.79
C GLY A 16 4.41 5.93 -6.75
N PHE A 17 3.83 5.09 -5.90
CA PHE A 17 4.62 4.31 -4.95
C PHE A 17 5.39 3.22 -5.69
N GLN A 18 6.59 2.96 -5.20
CA GLN A 18 7.44 1.92 -5.76
C GLN A 18 7.67 0.82 -4.74
N SER A 19 7.75 -0.42 -5.22
CA SER A 19 8.03 -1.55 -4.36
C SER A 19 9.53 -1.61 -4.05
N ARG A 20 9.86 -1.79 -2.76
CA ARG A 20 11.24 -1.96 -2.32
C ARG A 20 11.62 -3.43 -2.19
N GLY A 21 10.70 -4.31 -2.54
CA GLY A 21 10.89 -5.73 -2.34
C GLY A 21 10.35 -6.16 -0.98
N GLY A 22 10.61 -7.38 -0.64
CA GLY A 22 10.12 -7.99 0.59
C GLY A 22 10.25 -9.48 0.48
N LYS A 23 9.96 -10.19 1.55
CA LYS A 23 10.04 -11.64 1.56
C LYS A 23 8.65 -12.24 1.51
N GLY A 24 8.47 -13.23 0.64
CA GLY A 24 7.20 -13.93 0.53
C GLY A 24 6.08 -12.99 0.14
N SER A 25 5.05 -12.95 0.96
CA SER A 25 3.87 -12.13 0.68
C SER A 25 3.95 -10.73 1.24
N HIS A 26 5.09 -10.36 1.87
CA HIS A 26 5.28 -9.02 2.40
C HIS A 26 5.88 -8.12 1.33
N ARG A 27 5.26 -6.98 1.10
CA ARG A 27 5.72 -6.02 0.10
C ARG A 27 5.78 -4.63 0.73
N ASN A 28 6.92 -3.98 0.57
CA ASN A 28 7.14 -2.64 1.09
C ASN A 28 7.05 -1.64 -0.04
N PHE A 29 6.27 -0.60 0.15
CA PHE A 29 6.10 0.46 -0.85
C PHE A 29 6.56 1.77 -0.28
N PHE A 30 7.20 2.58 -1.10
CA PHE A 30 7.69 3.88 -0.68
C PHE A 30 7.40 4.94 -1.75
N HIS A 31 7.36 6.18 -1.30
CA HIS A 31 7.17 7.34 -2.17
C HIS A 31 7.96 8.50 -1.59
N ARG A 32 8.61 9.26 -2.45
CA ARG A 32 9.46 10.37 -2.00
C ARG A 32 8.68 11.39 -1.17
N ALA A 33 7.40 11.54 -1.44
CA ALA A 33 6.54 12.50 -0.74
C ALA A 33 5.89 11.91 0.52
N CYS A 34 6.06 10.62 0.77
CA CYS A 34 5.48 9.94 1.91
C CYS A 34 6.57 9.63 2.94
N PRO A 35 6.42 10.09 4.19
CA PRO A 35 7.47 9.95 5.19
C PRO A 35 7.59 8.55 5.80
N PHE A 36 6.72 7.63 5.43
CA PHE A 36 6.75 6.28 5.99
C PHE A 36 6.61 5.24 4.89
N ILE A 37 7.00 4.01 5.24
CA ILE A 37 6.90 2.86 4.34
C ILE A 37 5.53 2.21 4.54
N VAL A 38 4.86 1.91 3.44
CA VAL A 38 3.58 1.18 3.49
C VAL A 38 3.87 -0.30 3.25
N THR A 39 3.59 -1.13 4.23
CA THR A 39 3.82 -2.57 4.10
C THR A 39 2.48 -3.27 3.87
N ILE A 40 2.39 -3.98 2.77
CA ILE A 40 1.22 -4.77 2.43
C ILE A 40 1.61 -6.24 2.55
N SER A 41 0.90 -6.97 3.41
CA SER A 41 1.14 -8.40 3.59
C SER A 41 -0.11 -9.18 3.19
N GLY A 42 0.12 -10.41 2.74
CA GLY A 42 -0.96 -11.29 2.30
C GLY A 42 -0.89 -11.55 0.80
N LYS A 43 -1.64 -12.56 0.36
CA LYS A 43 -1.70 -12.91 -1.05
C LYS A 43 -2.61 -11.93 -1.79
N GLU A 44 -2.35 -11.75 -3.06
CA GLU A 44 -3.11 -10.79 -3.88
C GLU A 44 -4.61 -11.08 -3.88
N GLY A 45 -5.00 -12.33 -3.74
CA GLY A 45 -6.41 -12.72 -3.71
C GLY A 45 -7.07 -12.60 -2.35
N ASP A 46 -6.30 -12.31 -1.31
CA ASP A 46 -6.83 -12.17 0.05
C ASP A 46 -7.53 -10.83 0.21
N ASP A 47 -8.47 -10.79 1.16
CA ASP A 47 -9.13 -9.54 1.52
C ASP A 47 -8.16 -8.66 2.30
N ALA A 48 -8.17 -7.37 2.02
CA ALA A 48 -7.36 -6.42 2.75
C ALA A 48 -7.91 -6.27 4.17
N LEU A 49 -7.00 -6.16 5.13
CA LEU A 49 -7.39 -5.93 6.52
C LEU A 49 -7.64 -4.44 6.75
N PRO A 50 -8.48 -4.09 7.74
CA PRO A 50 -8.80 -2.67 7.99
C PRO A 50 -7.57 -1.79 8.20
N TYR A 51 -6.55 -2.31 8.92
CA TYR A 51 -5.36 -1.50 9.17
C TYR A 51 -4.57 -1.23 7.89
N GLN A 52 -4.64 -2.16 6.92
CA GLN A 52 -3.97 -1.98 5.64
C GLN A 52 -4.65 -0.89 4.81
N GLU A 53 -5.97 -0.89 4.79
CA GLU A 53 -6.69 0.15 4.07
C GLU A 53 -6.49 1.51 4.71
N LYS A 54 -6.43 1.54 6.05
CA LYS A 54 -6.17 2.78 6.77
C LYS A 54 -4.78 3.33 6.45
N ALA A 55 -3.78 2.44 6.42
CA ALA A 55 -2.42 2.83 6.09
C ALA A 55 -2.34 3.37 4.67
N LEU A 56 -3.04 2.73 3.73
CA LEU A 56 -3.09 3.19 2.35
C LEU A 56 -3.70 4.59 2.26
N LYS A 57 -4.82 4.80 2.91
CA LYS A 57 -5.49 6.11 2.90
C LYS A 57 -4.58 7.19 3.47
N GLN A 58 -3.89 6.88 4.55
CA GLN A 58 -2.99 7.83 5.18
C GLN A 58 -1.81 8.17 4.27
N ALA A 59 -1.25 7.15 3.61
CA ALA A 59 -0.16 7.36 2.67
C ALA A 59 -0.59 8.23 1.49
N LEU A 60 -1.77 7.97 0.96
CA LEU A 60 -2.29 8.77 -0.16
C LEU A 60 -2.54 10.20 0.25
N ARG A 61 -2.97 10.41 1.49
CA ARG A 61 -3.19 11.76 2.01
C ARG A 61 -1.87 12.53 2.12
N GLU A 62 -0.81 11.84 2.52
CA GLU A 62 0.49 12.49 2.65
C GLU A 62 1.02 13.00 1.31
N ILE A 63 0.86 12.23 0.27
CA ILE A 63 1.35 12.66 -1.05
C ILE A 63 0.46 13.72 -1.68
N LYS A 64 -0.80 13.80 -1.29
CA LYS A 64 -1.71 14.82 -1.80
C LYS A 64 -1.43 16.20 -1.21
N ASN A 65 -0.82 16.23 -0.04
CA ASN A 65 -0.58 17.49 0.67
C ASN A 65 0.76 18.13 0.30
N GLU A 66 1.38 17.67 -0.76
CA GLU A 66 2.61 18.28 -1.24
C GLU A 66 2.38 19.61 -1.90
#